data_e76138780a90452c919984e852fe005a
#
_entry.id   e76138780a90452c919984e852fe005a
#
_cell.length_a   1.000
_cell.length_b   1.000
_cell.length_c   1.000
_cell.angle_alpha   90.00
_cell.angle_beta   90.00
_cell.angle_gamma   90.00
#
_symmetry.space_group_name_H-M   'P 1'
#
loop_
_entity.id
_entity.type
_entity.pdbx_description
1 polymer ?
#
loop_
_entity_poly.entity_id
_entity_poly.type
_entity_poly.pdbx_seq_one_letter_code
_entity_poly.pdbx_strand_id
1 'polypeptide(L)'
;MKFLIIDNYDSFVYNIAQRLGELGVTSDVIRNDKVTINDIENSDYDAIIISPGPGTPDDERYFGICKKVITELGPKKPILGVCLGHQGIISCFGGKVVNAENIRHGKTSQVKHTDESLFEGV
;
A
#
# COMPACT_ATOMS: atom_id res chain seq x y z
N MET A 1 11.09 -9.45 -11.80
CA MET A 1 10.50 -9.10 -10.50
C MET A 1 8.99 -8.94 -10.66
N LYS A 2 8.23 -9.52 -9.76
CA LYS A 2 6.77 -9.54 -9.83
C LYS A 2 6.17 -9.05 -8.53
N PHE A 3 5.33 -8.03 -8.59
CA PHE A 3 4.67 -7.42 -7.43
C PHE A 3 3.17 -7.72 -7.43
N LEU A 4 2.61 -7.85 -6.24
CA LEU A 4 1.17 -7.82 -6.04
C LEU A 4 0.76 -6.42 -5.62
N ILE A 5 -0.23 -5.85 -6.28
CA ILE A 5 -0.89 -4.62 -5.85
C ILE A 5 -2.26 -5.01 -5.31
N ILE A 6 -2.49 -4.78 -4.02
CA ILE A 6 -3.81 -4.99 -3.42
C ILE A 6 -4.61 -3.71 -3.62
N ASP A 7 -5.68 -3.81 -4.39
CA ASP A 7 -6.54 -2.70 -4.75
C ASP A 7 -7.62 -2.48 -3.68
N ASN A 8 -7.57 -1.34 -3.03
CA ASN A 8 -8.57 -0.91 -2.04
C ASN A 8 -9.72 -0.13 -2.69
N TYR A 9 -10.11 -0.50 -3.93
CA TYR A 9 -11.19 0.14 -4.68
C TYR A 9 -10.88 1.61 -4.97
N ASP A 10 -9.67 1.85 -5.50
CA ASP A 10 -9.16 3.18 -5.79
C ASP A 10 -8.91 3.38 -7.28
N SER A 11 -9.17 4.60 -7.77
CA SER A 11 -8.96 4.95 -9.17
C SER A 11 -7.50 5.10 -9.58
N PHE A 12 -6.59 5.29 -8.63
CA PHE A 12 -5.16 5.48 -8.89
C PHE A 12 -4.35 4.18 -8.94
N VAL A 13 -4.97 3.03 -8.64
CA VAL A 13 -4.25 1.76 -8.56
C VAL A 13 -3.54 1.41 -9.87
N TYR A 14 -4.15 1.67 -11.01
CA TYR A 14 -3.54 1.38 -12.30
C TYR A 14 -2.43 2.36 -12.68
N ASN A 15 -2.41 3.56 -12.11
CA ASN A 15 -1.27 4.48 -12.22
C ASN A 15 -0.03 3.89 -11.53
N ILE A 16 -0.22 3.23 -10.38
CA ILE A 16 0.85 2.52 -9.69
C ILE A 16 1.36 1.36 -10.57
N ALA A 17 0.46 0.55 -11.11
CA ALA A 17 0.80 -0.56 -11.99
C ALA A 17 1.57 -0.09 -13.23
N GLN A 18 1.11 1.01 -13.84
CA GLN A 18 1.77 1.61 -14.99
C GLN A 18 3.19 2.06 -14.65
N ARG A 19 3.35 2.72 -13.51
CA ARG A 19 4.67 3.19 -13.06
C ARG A 19 5.64 2.03 -12.83
N LEU A 20 5.15 0.95 -12.23
CA LEU A 20 5.95 -0.27 -12.09
C LEU A 20 6.35 -0.84 -13.45
N GLY A 21 5.42 -0.88 -14.41
CA GLY A 21 5.71 -1.32 -15.77
C GLY A 21 6.79 -0.50 -16.45
N GLU A 22 6.78 0.82 -16.27
CA GLU A 22 7.84 1.71 -16.78
C GLU A 22 9.22 1.39 -16.18
N LEU A 23 9.23 0.86 -14.94
CA LEU A 23 10.45 0.44 -14.25
C LEU A 23 10.83 -1.03 -14.55
N GLY A 24 10.12 -1.68 -15.45
CA GLY A 24 10.38 -3.07 -15.81
C GLY A 24 9.85 -4.11 -14.82
N VAL A 25 8.93 -3.72 -13.94
CA VAL A 25 8.35 -4.60 -12.93
C VAL A 25 6.98 -5.10 -13.39
N THR A 26 6.79 -6.41 -13.39
CA THR A 26 5.47 -7.02 -13.64
C THR A 26 4.62 -6.94 -12.37
N SER A 27 3.35 -6.63 -12.52
CA SER A 27 2.44 -6.57 -11.37
C SER A 27 1.08 -7.19 -11.69
N ASP A 28 0.49 -7.80 -10.66
CA ASP A 28 -0.92 -8.21 -10.65
C ASP A 28 -1.69 -7.25 -9.75
N VAL A 29 -2.86 -6.82 -10.19
CA VAL A 29 -3.76 -5.96 -9.43
C VAL A 29 -4.96 -6.80 -9.00
N ILE A 30 -5.13 -7.01 -7.70
CA ILE A 30 -6.23 -7.81 -7.16
C ILE A 30 -6.89 -7.03 -6.02
N ARG A 31 -8.22 -6.94 -6.05
CA ARG A 31 -8.99 -6.24 -5.02
C ARG A 31 -8.87 -6.92 -3.66
N ASN A 32 -8.96 -6.13 -2.59
CA ASN A 32 -8.71 -6.59 -1.22
C ASN A 32 -9.69 -7.65 -0.71
N ASP A 33 -10.82 -7.84 -1.37
CA ASP A 33 -11.81 -8.86 -1.08
C ASP A 33 -11.80 -10.03 -2.06
N LYS A 34 -10.83 -10.06 -2.98
CA LYS A 34 -10.70 -11.09 -4.03
C LYS A 34 -9.41 -11.90 -3.93
N VAL A 35 -8.65 -11.74 -2.86
CA VAL A 35 -7.41 -12.45 -2.63
C VAL A 35 -7.36 -12.92 -1.17
N THR A 36 -6.76 -14.08 -0.93
CA THR A 36 -6.56 -14.61 0.41
C THR A 36 -5.08 -14.65 0.77
N ILE A 37 -4.77 -14.76 2.06
CA ILE A 37 -3.38 -14.93 2.53
C ILE A 37 -2.76 -16.16 1.86
N ASN A 38 -3.51 -17.25 1.79
CA ASN A 38 -3.04 -18.49 1.18
C ASN A 38 -2.71 -18.33 -0.31
N ASP A 39 -3.54 -17.57 -1.04
CA ASP A 39 -3.27 -17.26 -2.46
C ASP A 39 -1.95 -16.53 -2.62
N ILE A 40 -1.67 -15.56 -1.74
CA ILE A 40 -0.45 -14.76 -1.80
C ILE A 40 0.77 -15.62 -1.43
N GLU A 41 0.66 -16.44 -0.38
CA GLU A 41 1.77 -17.32 0.04
C GLU A 41 2.12 -18.36 -1.02
N ASN A 42 1.13 -18.86 -1.75
CA ASN A 42 1.34 -19.85 -2.81
C ASN A 42 1.74 -19.23 -4.15
N SER A 43 1.89 -17.92 -4.21
CA SER A 43 2.32 -17.19 -5.39
C SER A 43 3.78 -16.73 -5.25
N ASP A 44 4.38 -16.38 -6.36
CA ASP A 44 5.80 -16.01 -6.47
C ASP A 44 6.03 -14.48 -6.40
N TYR A 45 5.22 -13.76 -5.66
CA TYR A 45 5.39 -12.31 -5.52
C TYR A 45 6.65 -11.96 -4.73
N ASP A 46 7.44 -11.05 -5.27
CA ASP A 46 8.64 -10.52 -4.61
C ASP A 46 8.32 -9.43 -3.59
N ALA A 47 7.25 -8.68 -3.80
CA ALA A 47 6.82 -7.60 -2.93
C ALA A 47 5.33 -7.35 -3.08
N ILE A 48 4.76 -6.62 -2.10
CA ILE A 48 3.35 -6.28 -2.07
C ILE A 48 3.22 -4.77 -1.94
N ILE A 49 2.34 -4.15 -2.74
CA ILE A 49 1.96 -2.76 -2.61
C ILE A 49 0.49 -2.71 -2.16
N ILE A 50 0.22 -1.97 -1.10
CA ILE A 50 -1.14 -1.73 -0.63
C ILE A 50 -1.55 -0.34 -1.10
N SER A 51 -2.60 -0.28 -1.91
CA SER A 51 -3.00 0.91 -2.64
C SER A 51 -3.69 1.96 -1.77
N PRO A 52 -3.81 3.20 -2.27
CA PRO A 52 -4.82 4.13 -1.77
C PRO A 52 -6.21 3.52 -1.76
N GLY A 53 -7.14 4.15 -1.09
CA GLY A 53 -8.53 3.74 -1.08
C GLY A 53 -9.38 4.63 -0.19
N PRO A 54 -10.70 4.44 -0.21
CA PRO A 54 -11.61 5.21 0.63
C PRO A 54 -11.60 4.73 2.08
N GLY A 55 -12.14 5.55 2.97
CA GLY A 55 -12.37 5.20 4.36
C GLY A 55 -11.13 5.24 5.22
N THR A 56 -11.08 4.33 6.19
CA THR A 56 -10.01 4.24 7.18
C THR A 56 -9.51 2.80 7.28
N PRO A 57 -8.22 2.59 7.61
CA PRO A 57 -7.69 1.23 7.76
C PRO A 57 -8.25 0.49 8.98
N ASP A 58 -8.90 1.18 9.90
CA ASP A 58 -9.53 0.58 11.06
C ASP A 58 -10.90 -0.04 10.73
N ASP A 59 -11.43 0.22 9.54
CA ASP A 59 -12.70 -0.34 9.09
C ASP A 59 -12.44 -1.44 8.05
N GLU A 60 -12.74 -2.67 8.43
CA GLU A 60 -12.53 -3.85 7.60
C GLU A 60 -13.30 -3.81 6.27
N ARG A 61 -14.44 -3.09 6.22
CA ARG A 61 -15.19 -2.92 4.97
C ARG A 61 -14.38 -2.22 3.89
N TYR A 62 -13.45 -1.34 4.29
CA TYR A 62 -12.57 -0.60 3.37
C TYR A 62 -11.23 -1.26 3.18
N PHE A 63 -10.64 -1.76 4.28
CA PHE A 63 -9.26 -2.28 4.25
C PHE A 63 -9.19 -3.78 3.93
N GLY A 64 -10.26 -4.51 4.14
CA GLY A 64 -10.36 -5.92 3.81
C GLY A 64 -9.23 -6.76 4.41
N ILE A 65 -8.57 -7.53 3.58
CA ILE A 65 -7.49 -8.43 3.98
C ILE A 65 -6.17 -7.71 4.30
N CYS A 66 -6.05 -6.43 3.99
CA CYS A 66 -4.77 -5.70 4.07
C CYS A 66 -4.15 -5.75 5.47
N LYS A 67 -4.97 -5.69 6.53
CA LYS A 67 -4.46 -5.79 7.91
C LYS A 67 -3.73 -7.12 8.14
N LYS A 68 -4.32 -8.22 7.71
CA LYS A 68 -3.70 -9.55 7.81
C LYS A 68 -2.44 -9.64 6.95
N VAL A 69 -2.47 -9.06 5.76
CA VAL A 69 -1.30 -9.02 4.89
C VAL A 69 -0.14 -8.33 5.59
N ILE A 70 -0.38 -7.18 6.21
CA ILE A 70 0.66 -6.43 6.92
C ILE A 70 1.22 -7.25 8.09
N THR A 71 0.35 -7.80 8.92
CA THR A 71 0.76 -8.48 10.15
C THR A 71 1.34 -9.88 9.90
N GLU A 72 0.80 -10.63 8.97
CA GLU A 72 1.19 -12.02 8.73
C GLU A 72 2.26 -12.16 7.64
N LEU A 73 2.22 -11.33 6.60
CA LEU A 73 3.16 -11.41 5.48
C LEU A 73 4.28 -10.37 5.53
N GLY A 74 4.09 -9.28 6.27
CA GLY A 74 5.12 -8.25 6.43
C GLY A 74 6.48 -8.78 6.91
N PRO A 75 6.53 -9.74 7.87
CA PRO A 75 7.80 -10.35 8.26
C PRO A 75 8.48 -11.17 7.16
N LYS A 76 7.75 -11.58 6.14
CA LYS A 76 8.23 -12.49 5.08
C LYS A 76 8.49 -11.79 3.75
N LYS A 77 7.80 -10.69 3.46
CA LYS A 77 7.87 -9.99 2.17
C LYS A 77 7.91 -8.48 2.37
N PRO A 78 8.64 -7.74 1.53
CA PRO A 78 8.58 -6.28 1.54
C PRO A 78 7.16 -5.80 1.23
N ILE A 79 6.68 -4.83 2.00
CA ILE A 79 5.37 -4.21 1.80
C ILE A 79 5.55 -2.70 1.73
N LEU A 80 5.00 -2.09 0.69
CA LEU A 80 4.90 -0.64 0.54
C LEU A 80 3.44 -0.23 0.64
N GLY A 81 3.13 0.68 1.54
CA GLY A 81 1.81 1.28 1.65
C GLY A 81 1.75 2.67 1.06
N VAL A 82 0.73 2.97 0.28
CA VAL A 82 0.49 4.28 -0.30
C VAL A 82 -0.85 4.80 0.22
N CYS A 83 -0.88 6.00 0.81
CA CYS A 83 -2.06 6.66 1.37
C CYS A 83 -2.78 5.76 2.39
N LEU A 84 -3.94 5.20 2.07
CA LEU A 84 -4.65 4.25 2.96
C LEU A 84 -3.74 3.08 3.37
N GLY A 85 -2.96 2.54 2.45
CA GLY A 85 -2.00 1.48 2.76
C GLY A 85 -0.93 1.91 3.77
N HIS A 86 -0.40 3.12 3.63
CA HIS A 86 0.54 3.72 4.57
C HIS A 86 -0.10 3.89 5.96
N GLN A 87 -1.32 4.44 5.99
CA GLN A 87 -2.09 4.59 7.23
C GLN A 87 -2.31 3.24 7.91
N GLY A 88 -2.62 2.21 7.14
CA GLY A 88 -2.83 0.85 7.65
C GLY A 88 -1.59 0.25 8.28
N ILE A 89 -0.42 0.47 7.70
CA ILE A 89 0.86 0.02 8.28
C ILE A 89 1.07 0.69 9.65
N ILE A 90 0.89 1.99 9.71
CA ILE A 90 1.04 2.73 10.97
C ILE A 90 0.04 2.23 12.02
N SER A 91 -1.21 2.05 11.64
CA SER A 91 -2.25 1.55 12.55
C SER A 91 -1.94 0.13 13.08
N CYS A 92 -1.44 -0.76 12.22
CA CYS A 92 -1.06 -2.11 12.62
C CYS A 92 0.07 -2.16 13.65
N PHE A 93 0.92 -1.14 13.68
CA PHE A 93 2.05 -1.05 14.60
C PHE A 93 1.80 -0.09 15.77
N GLY A 94 0.53 0.20 16.07
CA GLY A 94 0.13 0.96 17.26
C GLY A 94 0.03 2.47 17.07
N GLY A 95 0.24 2.97 15.88
CA GLY A 95 0.03 4.38 15.56
C GLY A 95 -1.44 4.74 15.42
N LYS A 96 -1.73 6.02 15.33
CA LYS A 96 -3.08 6.54 15.15
C LYS A 96 -3.15 7.36 13.87
N VAL A 97 -4.27 7.23 13.15
CA VAL A 97 -4.57 8.04 11.98
C VAL A 97 -5.46 9.20 12.44
N VAL A 98 -4.95 10.41 12.28
CA VAL A 98 -5.63 11.67 12.68
C VAL A 98 -5.56 12.66 11.53
N ASN A 99 -6.43 13.66 11.56
CA ASN A 99 -6.39 14.75 10.59
C ASN A 99 -5.14 15.61 10.80
N ALA A 100 -4.48 16.00 9.70
CA ALA A 100 -3.37 16.92 9.75
C ALA A 100 -3.85 18.32 10.18
N GLU A 101 -2.96 19.13 10.77
CA GLU A 101 -3.25 20.53 11.09
C GLU A 101 -3.64 21.31 9.83
N ASN A 102 -2.91 21.11 8.74
CA ASN A 102 -3.19 21.70 7.44
C ASN A 102 -3.56 20.59 6.46
N ILE A 103 -4.86 20.39 6.26
CA ILE A 103 -5.36 19.38 5.32
C ILE A 103 -5.22 19.92 3.90
N ARG A 104 -4.58 19.13 3.02
CA ARG A 104 -4.41 19.44 1.61
C ARG A 104 -4.93 18.30 0.75
N HIS A 105 -5.74 18.65 -0.24
CA HIS A 105 -6.25 17.70 -1.22
C HIS A 105 -6.21 18.33 -2.60
N GLY A 106 -5.62 17.64 -3.57
CA GLY A 106 -5.46 18.16 -4.92
C GLY A 106 -4.46 19.31 -5.05
N LYS A 107 -3.62 19.52 -4.04
CA LYS A 107 -2.57 20.55 -4.00
C LYS A 107 -1.24 19.91 -3.63
N THR A 108 -0.15 20.55 -4.07
CA THR A 108 1.19 20.12 -3.73
C THR A 108 1.66 20.75 -2.41
N SER A 109 2.55 20.07 -1.73
CA SER A 109 3.28 20.55 -0.55
C SER A 109 4.72 20.12 -0.64
N GLN A 110 5.62 20.88 -0.01
CA GLN A 110 6.98 20.42 0.16
C GLN A 110 7.05 19.36 1.26
N VAL A 111 7.72 18.26 0.96
CA VAL A 111 7.92 17.15 1.90
C VAL A 111 9.35 17.15 2.36
N LYS A 112 9.56 17.17 3.68
CA LYS A 112 10.87 16.99 4.29
C LYS A 112 11.12 15.49 4.48
N HIS A 113 12.31 15.05 4.10
CA HIS A 113 12.72 13.65 4.25
C HIS A 113 14.21 13.55 4.56
N THR A 114 14.68 12.36 4.93
CA THR A 114 16.05 12.13 5.34
C THR A 114 17.02 11.86 4.19
N ASP A 115 16.52 11.74 2.97
CA ASP A 115 17.28 11.33 1.77
C ASP A 115 17.95 9.94 1.96
N GLU A 116 17.34 9.11 2.76
CA GLU A 116 17.84 7.77 3.07
C GLU A 116 16.82 6.70 2.64
N SER A 117 17.31 5.48 2.37
CA SER A 117 16.48 4.34 2.06
C SER A 117 15.48 4.65 0.93
N LEU A 118 14.18 4.59 1.23
CA LEU A 118 13.10 4.82 0.27
C LEU A 118 13.13 6.21 -0.37
N PHE A 119 13.70 7.19 0.30
CA PHE A 119 13.74 8.59 -0.13
C PHE A 119 15.07 9.01 -0.73
N GLU A 120 16.00 8.07 -0.92
CA GLU A 120 17.29 8.38 -1.52
C GLU A 120 17.12 8.93 -2.95
N GLY A 121 17.63 10.12 -3.19
CA GLY A 121 17.55 10.78 -4.50
C GLY A 121 16.22 11.46 -4.82
N VAL A 122 15.33 11.59 -3.83
CA VAL A 122 14.05 12.28 -4.00
C VAL A 122 14.18 13.78 -3.80
#